data_aa260443c34da92e6e1c877c97aee134
#
_entry.id   aa260443c34da92e6e1c877c97aee134
#
_cell.length_a   1.000
_cell.length_b   1.000
_cell.length_c   1.000
_cell.angle_alpha   90.00
_cell.angle_beta   90.00
_cell.angle_gamma   90.00
#
_symmetry.space_group_name_H-M   'P 1'
#
loop_
_entity.id
_entity.type
_entity.pdbx_description
1 polymer ?
#
loop_
_entity_poly.entity_id
_entity_poly.type
_entity_poly.pdbx_seq_one_letter_code
_entity_poly.pdbx_strand_id
1 'polypeptide(L)'
;MSGTIIIKTAEELDIMRQAGRKAAEVLRIVCAAVKPGVTTKELDDLARDTMAALGVKSAFLGYMGYPAQTCISVNETVIHGIPGDRKIQDGDIVSVDVGVWHDGFVGDNAKTVAVNVADPAVLGLLANTERALMEAVAAAKSGARLGDVSHAVERVANASGISVVREFVGHGCGRSMHEEPQIPNYGSSGRGPLLKPGMVLCIEPMLNLGSRRVRTLNDGWTVVTCDGKPSAHFEHMIAITPVGAEILTPREPSGPGA
;
A
#
# COMPACT_ATOMS: atom_id res chain seq x y z
N MET A 1 7.97 22.93 -7.50
CA MET A 1 9.38 22.78 -7.02
C MET A 1 9.48 21.34 -6.50
N SER A 2 10.33 20.48 -7.08
CA SER A 2 10.57 19.15 -6.53
C SER A 2 11.26 19.33 -5.18
N GLY A 3 10.68 18.79 -4.11
CA GLY A 3 11.30 18.78 -2.79
C GLY A 3 12.59 17.96 -2.79
N THR A 4 13.37 18.08 -1.72
CA THR A 4 14.63 17.32 -1.57
C THR A 4 14.31 15.90 -1.12
N ILE A 5 14.84 14.90 -1.82
CA ILE A 5 14.77 13.49 -1.39
C ILE A 5 15.68 13.31 -0.17
N ILE A 6 15.12 12.84 0.93
CA ILE A 6 15.82 12.66 2.20
C ILE A 6 16.53 11.30 2.22
N ILE A 7 17.83 11.31 2.48
CA ILE A 7 18.63 10.10 2.69
C ILE A 7 18.70 9.81 4.19
N LYS A 8 18.20 8.66 4.61
CA LYS A 8 18.18 8.26 6.02
C LYS A 8 19.55 7.74 6.45
N THR A 9 19.93 8.06 7.69
CA THR A 9 21.13 7.48 8.33
C THR A 9 20.89 6.01 8.69
N ALA A 10 21.93 5.29 9.09
CA ALA A 10 21.82 3.90 9.54
C ALA A 10 20.90 3.77 10.76
N GLU A 11 21.04 4.70 11.72
CA GLU A 11 20.23 4.76 12.94
C GLU A 11 18.75 5.04 12.62
N GLU A 12 18.47 5.95 11.69
CA GLU A 12 17.11 6.24 11.22
C GLU A 12 16.49 5.02 10.52
N LEU A 13 17.27 4.31 9.69
CA LEU A 13 16.81 3.07 9.06
C LEU A 13 16.50 1.98 10.08
N ASP A 14 17.24 1.89 11.20
CA ASP A 14 16.94 0.92 12.26
C ASP A 14 15.61 1.20 12.95
N ILE A 15 15.27 2.48 13.18
CA ILE A 15 13.96 2.88 13.69
C ILE A 15 12.87 2.57 12.65
N MET A 16 13.10 2.87 11.38
CA MET A 16 12.13 2.61 10.31
C MET A 16 11.91 1.11 10.07
N ARG A 17 12.90 0.25 10.29
CA ARG A 17 12.72 -1.22 10.33
C ARG A 17 11.76 -1.64 11.44
N GLN A 18 11.85 -1.00 12.61
CA GLN A 18 10.93 -1.28 13.71
C GLN A 18 9.51 -0.77 13.39
N ALA A 19 9.38 0.45 12.87
CA ALA A 19 8.11 1.02 12.44
C ALA A 19 7.43 0.12 11.38
N GLY A 20 8.20 -0.30 10.36
CA GLY A 20 7.71 -1.18 9.30
C GLY A 20 7.25 -2.54 9.80
N ARG A 21 8.02 -3.19 10.69
CA ARG A 21 7.61 -4.47 11.30
C ARG A 21 6.33 -4.34 12.13
N LYS A 22 6.16 -3.23 12.87
CA LYS A 22 4.95 -2.97 13.64
C LYS A 22 3.75 -2.71 12.74
N ALA A 23 3.92 -1.94 11.65
CA ALA A 23 2.88 -1.74 10.65
C ALA A 23 2.46 -3.08 9.99
N ALA A 24 3.44 -3.91 9.62
CA ALA A 24 3.20 -5.23 9.04
C ALA A 24 2.44 -6.16 10.00
N GLU A 25 2.73 -6.11 11.30
CA GLU A 25 2.04 -6.91 12.31
C GLU A 25 0.58 -6.44 12.49
N VAL A 26 0.32 -5.12 12.53
CA VAL A 26 -1.06 -4.58 12.54
C VAL A 26 -1.82 -5.06 11.31
N LEU A 27 -1.22 -4.90 10.11
CA LEU A 27 -1.83 -5.33 8.85
C LEU A 27 -2.14 -6.83 8.87
N ARG A 28 -1.21 -7.67 9.32
CA ARG A 28 -1.39 -9.12 9.43
C ARG A 28 -2.59 -9.50 10.30
N ILE A 29 -2.71 -8.88 11.48
CA ILE A 29 -3.80 -9.16 12.45
C ILE A 29 -5.14 -8.70 11.85
N VAL A 30 -5.22 -7.51 11.27
CA VAL A 30 -6.45 -6.99 10.67
C VAL A 30 -6.87 -7.82 9.46
N CYS A 31 -5.94 -8.16 8.56
CA CYS A 31 -6.23 -9.02 7.41
C CYS A 31 -6.74 -10.40 7.81
N ALA A 32 -6.19 -10.99 8.88
CA ALA A 32 -6.67 -12.28 9.40
C ALA A 32 -8.08 -12.23 9.99
N ALA A 33 -8.56 -11.05 10.39
CA ALA A 33 -9.92 -10.83 10.90
C ALA A 33 -10.95 -10.55 9.79
N VAL A 34 -10.51 -10.35 8.55
CA VAL A 34 -11.39 -10.09 7.40
C VAL A 34 -12.18 -11.37 7.08
N LYS A 35 -13.50 -11.33 7.30
CA LYS A 35 -14.42 -12.44 7.03
C LYS A 35 -15.86 -11.96 6.87
N PRO A 36 -16.76 -12.73 6.28
CA PRO A 36 -18.16 -12.36 6.16
C PRO A 36 -18.80 -12.00 7.50
N GLY A 37 -19.61 -10.93 7.50
CA GLY A 37 -20.35 -10.43 8.67
C GLY A 37 -19.62 -9.40 9.52
N VAL A 38 -18.29 -9.33 9.46
CA VAL A 38 -17.50 -8.29 10.14
C VAL A 38 -17.69 -6.95 9.42
N THR A 39 -17.85 -5.86 10.15
CA THR A 39 -17.90 -4.51 9.59
C THR A 39 -16.49 -3.95 9.36
N THR A 40 -16.35 -3.01 8.42
CA THR A 40 -15.07 -2.32 8.23
C THR A 40 -14.68 -1.50 9.47
N LYS A 41 -15.67 -1.01 10.26
CA LYS A 41 -15.42 -0.35 11.55
C LYS A 41 -14.82 -1.30 12.58
N GLU A 42 -15.30 -2.53 12.71
CA GLU A 42 -14.75 -3.51 13.65
C GLU A 42 -13.28 -3.84 13.31
N LEU A 43 -12.92 -3.84 12.01
CA LEU A 43 -11.52 -4.01 11.57
C LEU A 43 -10.66 -2.79 11.97
N ASP A 44 -11.18 -1.58 11.84
CA ASP A 44 -10.49 -0.35 12.26
C ASP A 44 -10.31 -0.29 13.77
N ASP A 45 -11.33 -0.70 14.55
CA ASP A 45 -11.26 -0.81 16.02
C ASP A 45 -10.19 -1.85 16.43
N LEU A 46 -10.11 -3.00 15.74
CA LEU A 46 -9.06 -3.99 15.94
C LEU A 46 -7.66 -3.43 15.63
N ALA A 47 -7.53 -2.65 14.56
CA ALA A 47 -6.27 -1.98 14.24
C ALA A 47 -5.85 -1.03 15.35
N ARG A 48 -6.76 -0.18 15.84
CA ARG A 48 -6.53 0.73 16.98
C ARG A 48 -5.99 -0.02 18.20
N ASP A 49 -6.68 -1.10 18.59
CA ASP A 49 -6.32 -1.87 19.80
C ASP A 49 -4.98 -2.58 19.62
N THR A 50 -4.70 -3.10 18.40
CA THR A 50 -3.41 -3.70 18.05
C THR A 50 -2.27 -2.66 18.08
N MET A 51 -2.49 -1.47 17.50
CA MET A 51 -1.51 -0.37 17.53
C MET A 51 -1.20 0.03 18.98
N ALA A 52 -2.21 0.14 19.83
CA ALA A 52 -2.03 0.44 21.25
C ALA A 52 -1.19 -0.64 21.95
N ALA A 53 -1.47 -1.92 21.71
CA ALA A 53 -0.71 -3.05 22.27
C ALA A 53 0.76 -3.08 21.82
N LEU A 54 1.04 -2.65 20.59
CA LEU A 54 2.40 -2.55 20.03
C LEU A 54 3.13 -1.25 20.39
N GLY A 55 2.48 -0.35 21.15
CA GLY A 55 3.04 0.95 21.54
C GLY A 55 3.28 1.90 20.36
N VAL A 56 2.39 1.86 19.34
CA VAL A 56 2.41 2.75 18.18
C VAL A 56 1.08 3.50 18.06
N LYS A 57 1.05 4.52 17.21
CA LYS A 57 -0.16 5.30 16.90
C LYS A 57 -0.42 5.28 15.40
N SER A 58 -1.69 5.43 15.01
CA SER A 58 -2.04 5.60 13.60
C SER A 58 -1.34 6.83 13.01
N ALA A 59 -0.80 6.68 11.80
CA ALA A 59 -0.30 7.78 10.99
C ALA A 59 -1.41 8.43 10.16
N PHE A 60 -2.58 7.79 10.05
CA PHE A 60 -3.70 8.27 9.25
C PHE A 60 -4.70 9.11 10.05
N LEU A 61 -5.02 8.72 11.30
CA LEU A 61 -6.00 9.43 12.12
C LEU A 61 -5.60 10.90 12.32
N GLY A 62 -6.43 11.81 11.79
CA GLY A 62 -6.19 13.27 11.84
C GLY A 62 -5.26 13.79 10.75
N TYR A 63 -4.58 12.93 9.97
CA TYR A 63 -3.75 13.36 8.85
C TYR A 63 -4.62 14.04 7.79
N MET A 64 -4.38 15.32 7.53
CA MET A 64 -5.21 16.18 6.67
C MET A 64 -6.72 16.09 6.95
N GLY A 65 -7.11 15.70 8.18
CA GLY A 65 -8.50 15.54 8.59
C GLY A 65 -9.08 14.14 8.34
N TYR A 66 -8.29 13.14 7.97
CA TYR A 66 -8.78 11.75 7.83
C TYR A 66 -9.33 11.22 9.16
N PRO A 67 -10.54 10.58 9.17
CA PRO A 67 -11.27 10.34 10.44
C PRO A 67 -11.00 8.99 11.11
N ALA A 68 -10.17 8.09 10.53
CA ALA A 68 -10.03 6.71 10.99
C ALA A 68 -8.57 6.28 11.22
N GLN A 69 -8.37 5.12 11.84
CA GLN A 69 -7.03 4.57 12.13
C GLN A 69 -6.36 3.97 10.90
N THR A 70 -7.16 3.39 10.01
CA THR A 70 -6.74 2.66 8.81
C THR A 70 -7.60 3.08 7.63
N CYS A 71 -7.18 2.77 6.38
CA CYS A 71 -8.08 2.81 5.24
C CYS A 71 -8.55 1.37 4.94
N ILE A 72 -9.87 1.19 4.82
CA ILE A 72 -10.46 -0.11 4.46
C ILE A 72 -11.33 0.06 3.22
N SER A 73 -10.80 -0.40 2.10
CA SER A 73 -11.36 -0.19 0.78
C SER A 73 -11.93 -1.51 0.24
N VAL A 74 -13.22 -1.54 -0.10
CA VAL A 74 -13.92 -2.77 -0.50
C VAL A 74 -14.31 -2.70 -1.98
N ASN A 75 -14.02 -3.74 -2.74
CA ASN A 75 -14.37 -3.96 -4.14
C ASN A 75 -13.93 -2.81 -5.08
N GLU A 76 -14.87 -1.98 -5.53
CA GLU A 76 -14.64 -0.82 -6.41
C GLU A 76 -13.94 0.35 -5.71
N THR A 77 -13.82 0.33 -4.38
CA THR A 77 -13.05 1.32 -3.65
C THR A 77 -11.56 1.03 -3.84
N VAL A 78 -10.85 2.02 -4.40
CA VAL A 78 -9.44 1.92 -4.76
C VAL A 78 -8.57 2.09 -3.53
N ILE A 79 -8.72 3.27 -2.86
CA ILE A 79 -7.97 3.66 -1.65
C ILE A 79 -8.79 4.61 -0.78
N HIS A 80 -8.29 4.91 0.40
CA HIS A 80 -8.82 5.86 1.36
C HIS A 80 -10.28 5.58 1.78
N GLY A 81 -10.74 4.33 1.67
CA GLY A 81 -12.04 3.92 2.15
C GLY A 81 -12.17 4.17 3.65
N ILE A 82 -13.14 5.00 4.06
CA ILE A 82 -13.40 5.29 5.47
C ILE A 82 -14.13 4.11 6.10
N PRO A 83 -13.59 3.47 7.16
CA PRO A 83 -14.25 2.40 7.90
C PRO A 83 -15.61 2.83 8.47
N GLY A 84 -16.61 1.95 8.36
CA GLY A 84 -17.99 2.22 8.80
C GLY A 84 -18.80 0.93 8.99
N ASP A 85 -20.12 1.05 8.92
CA ASP A 85 -21.07 -0.05 9.17
C ASP A 85 -21.18 -1.06 8.01
N ARG A 86 -20.42 -0.89 6.91
CA ARG A 86 -20.39 -1.86 5.81
C ARG A 86 -19.93 -3.21 6.32
N LYS A 87 -20.79 -4.22 6.22
CA LYS A 87 -20.47 -5.62 6.50
C LYS A 87 -19.80 -6.24 5.28
N ILE A 88 -18.69 -6.94 5.53
CA ILE A 88 -18.01 -7.76 4.53
C ILE A 88 -18.87 -8.96 4.18
N GLN A 89 -18.89 -9.32 2.91
CA GLN A 89 -19.69 -10.40 2.33
C GLN A 89 -18.82 -11.41 1.60
N ASP A 90 -19.37 -12.60 1.33
CA ASP A 90 -18.76 -13.54 0.42
C ASP A 90 -18.63 -12.92 -0.98
N GLY A 91 -17.48 -13.10 -1.60
CA GLY A 91 -17.16 -12.50 -2.89
C GLY A 91 -16.50 -11.13 -2.82
N ASP A 92 -16.44 -10.47 -1.64
CA ASP A 92 -15.73 -9.20 -1.48
C ASP A 92 -14.20 -9.37 -1.59
N ILE A 93 -13.54 -8.34 -2.10
CA ILE A 93 -12.12 -8.10 -1.88
C ILE A 93 -11.96 -6.88 -0.98
N VAL A 94 -11.04 -6.94 -0.03
CA VAL A 94 -10.87 -5.90 0.99
C VAL A 94 -9.40 -5.49 1.04
N SER A 95 -9.12 -4.27 0.61
CA SER A 95 -7.81 -3.64 0.78
C SER A 95 -7.74 -3.01 2.16
N VAL A 96 -6.81 -3.48 2.96
CA VAL A 96 -6.47 -2.92 4.28
C VAL A 96 -5.16 -2.17 4.12
N ASP A 97 -5.14 -0.92 4.55
CA ASP A 97 -3.99 -0.03 4.47
C ASP A 97 -3.70 0.54 5.87
N VAL A 98 -2.44 0.43 6.31
CA VAL A 98 -2.00 0.65 7.68
C VAL A 98 -0.74 1.48 7.72
N GLY A 99 -0.87 2.72 8.21
CA GLY A 99 0.24 3.59 8.57
C GLY A 99 0.39 3.74 10.08
N VAL A 100 1.61 3.62 10.61
CA VAL A 100 1.89 3.79 12.04
C VAL A 100 3.02 4.79 12.30
N TRP A 101 2.96 5.49 13.42
CA TRP A 101 4.06 6.27 13.99
C TRP A 101 4.81 5.45 15.04
N HIS A 102 6.13 5.36 14.89
CA HIS A 102 7.04 4.79 15.87
C HIS A 102 8.32 5.63 15.98
N ASP A 103 8.61 6.15 17.18
CA ASP A 103 9.81 6.96 17.49
C ASP A 103 10.09 8.06 16.46
N GLY A 104 9.03 8.76 16.03
CA GLY A 104 9.11 9.89 15.10
C GLY A 104 9.28 9.51 13.63
N PHE A 105 9.11 8.23 13.26
CA PHE A 105 9.11 7.73 11.89
C PHE A 105 7.83 6.97 11.57
N VAL A 106 7.48 6.95 10.29
CA VAL A 106 6.32 6.23 9.76
C VAL A 106 6.73 4.82 9.30
N GLY A 107 5.85 3.85 9.57
CA GLY A 107 5.82 2.56 8.89
C GLY A 107 4.50 2.45 8.13
N ASP A 108 4.54 2.02 6.86
CA ASP A 108 3.41 2.07 5.94
C ASP A 108 3.31 0.82 5.08
N ASN A 109 2.11 0.25 4.96
CA ASN A 109 1.88 -0.91 4.11
C ASN A 109 0.40 -1.23 3.88
N ALA A 110 0.09 -1.85 2.72
CA ALA A 110 -1.26 -2.27 2.37
C ALA A 110 -1.30 -3.66 1.73
N LYS A 111 -2.43 -4.36 1.93
CA LYS A 111 -2.72 -5.65 1.29
C LYS A 111 -4.21 -5.79 1.00
N THR A 112 -4.54 -6.37 -0.16
CA THR A 112 -5.90 -6.80 -0.50
C THR A 112 -6.10 -8.26 -0.15
N VAL A 113 -7.21 -8.56 0.54
CA VAL A 113 -7.64 -9.91 0.94
C VAL A 113 -8.88 -10.31 0.15
N ALA A 114 -8.93 -11.55 -0.36
CA ALA A 114 -10.12 -12.12 -1.00
C ALA A 114 -10.98 -12.84 0.05
N VAL A 115 -12.30 -12.63 0.02
CA VAL A 115 -13.27 -13.25 0.94
C VAL A 115 -14.15 -14.20 0.16
N ASN A 116 -13.81 -15.49 0.15
CA ASN A 116 -14.54 -16.53 -0.58
C ASN A 116 -14.83 -16.16 -2.06
N VAL A 117 -13.89 -15.48 -2.70
CA VAL A 117 -14.00 -15.03 -4.11
C VAL A 117 -13.88 -16.23 -5.04
N ALA A 118 -14.88 -16.44 -5.88
CA ALA A 118 -14.88 -17.50 -6.90
C ALA A 118 -14.50 -17.00 -8.31
N ASP A 119 -14.60 -15.69 -8.56
CA ASP A 119 -14.30 -15.11 -9.89
C ASP A 119 -12.79 -15.14 -10.17
N PRO A 120 -12.33 -15.93 -11.17
CA PRO A 120 -10.91 -16.02 -11.50
C PRO A 120 -10.32 -14.69 -12.01
N ALA A 121 -11.13 -13.78 -12.56
CA ALA A 121 -10.64 -12.48 -12.99
C ALA A 121 -10.29 -11.59 -11.79
N VAL A 122 -11.09 -11.65 -10.72
CA VAL A 122 -10.83 -10.94 -9.46
C VAL A 122 -9.62 -11.53 -8.75
N LEU A 123 -9.51 -12.85 -8.65
CA LEU A 123 -8.32 -13.51 -8.09
C LEU A 123 -7.07 -13.18 -8.91
N GLY A 124 -7.19 -13.12 -10.25
CA GLY A 124 -6.14 -12.70 -11.15
C GLY A 124 -5.72 -11.24 -10.93
N LEU A 125 -6.67 -10.34 -10.63
CA LEU A 125 -6.37 -8.94 -10.28
C LEU A 125 -5.46 -8.88 -9.04
N LEU A 126 -5.82 -9.58 -7.95
CA LEU A 126 -5.03 -9.59 -6.72
C LEU A 126 -3.62 -10.12 -6.98
N ALA A 127 -3.52 -11.31 -7.59
CA ALA A 127 -2.23 -11.94 -7.88
C ALA A 127 -1.32 -11.07 -8.77
N ASN A 128 -1.89 -10.41 -9.78
CA ASN A 128 -1.12 -9.53 -10.67
C ASN A 128 -0.73 -8.21 -10.00
N THR A 129 -1.56 -7.68 -9.09
CA THR A 129 -1.21 -6.46 -8.34
C THR A 129 -0.06 -6.73 -7.35
N GLU A 130 -0.11 -7.84 -6.63
CA GLU A 130 0.98 -8.26 -5.74
C GLU A 130 2.26 -8.56 -6.53
N ARG A 131 2.15 -9.25 -7.68
CA ARG A 131 3.29 -9.46 -8.58
C ARG A 131 3.88 -8.14 -9.08
N ALA A 132 3.05 -7.17 -9.45
CA ALA A 132 3.50 -5.85 -9.89
C ALA A 132 4.30 -5.14 -8.81
N LEU A 133 3.84 -5.20 -7.55
CA LEU A 133 4.57 -4.71 -6.39
C LEU A 133 5.94 -5.38 -6.27
N MET A 134 6.00 -6.71 -6.29
CA MET A 134 7.26 -7.44 -6.09
C MET A 134 8.26 -7.23 -7.23
N GLU A 135 7.80 -7.09 -8.48
CA GLU A 135 8.66 -6.74 -9.59
C GLU A 135 9.18 -5.30 -9.51
N ALA A 136 8.36 -4.38 -9.01
CA ALA A 136 8.79 -3.00 -8.75
C ALA A 136 9.84 -2.94 -7.61
N VAL A 137 9.63 -3.70 -6.53
CA VAL A 137 10.64 -3.86 -5.45
C VAL A 137 11.95 -4.44 -6.00
N ALA A 138 11.88 -5.44 -6.84
CA ALA A 138 13.08 -6.04 -7.47
C ALA A 138 13.82 -5.08 -8.41
N ALA A 139 13.11 -4.14 -9.04
CA ALA A 139 13.67 -3.08 -9.87
C ALA A 139 14.30 -1.93 -9.04
N ALA A 140 13.93 -1.78 -7.77
CA ALA A 140 14.38 -0.71 -6.89
C ALA A 140 15.81 -0.98 -6.36
N LYS A 141 16.81 -0.83 -7.23
CA LYS A 141 18.23 -1.08 -6.91
C LYS A 141 19.00 0.23 -6.83
N SER A 142 20.07 0.24 -6.03
CA SER A 142 21.04 1.34 -6.02
C SER A 142 21.58 1.57 -7.44
N GLY A 143 21.55 2.82 -7.91
CA GLY A 143 21.95 3.21 -9.27
C GLY A 143 20.88 3.02 -10.35
N ALA A 144 19.78 2.33 -10.10
CA ALA A 144 18.61 2.35 -10.98
C ALA A 144 17.90 3.71 -10.92
N ARG A 145 16.99 3.98 -11.85
CA ARG A 145 16.18 5.18 -11.82
C ARG A 145 14.77 4.87 -11.33
N LEU A 146 14.12 5.85 -10.73
CA LEU A 146 12.75 5.70 -10.22
C LEU A 146 11.76 5.21 -11.28
N GLY A 147 11.94 5.65 -12.54
CA GLY A 147 11.14 5.20 -13.68
C GLY A 147 11.28 3.70 -13.97
N ASP A 148 12.34 3.03 -13.52
CA ASP A 148 12.49 1.58 -13.66
C ASP A 148 11.50 0.85 -12.75
N VAL A 149 11.27 1.39 -11.53
CA VAL A 149 10.26 0.91 -10.56
C VAL A 149 8.85 1.09 -11.13
N SER A 150 8.54 2.32 -11.58
CA SER A 150 7.24 2.66 -12.19
C SER A 150 6.92 1.81 -13.42
N HIS A 151 7.92 1.61 -14.28
CA HIS A 151 7.79 0.79 -15.51
C HIS A 151 7.54 -0.68 -15.18
N ALA A 152 8.14 -1.22 -14.11
CA ALA A 152 7.93 -2.60 -13.70
C ALA A 152 6.46 -2.86 -13.35
N VAL A 153 5.80 -1.94 -12.63
CA VAL A 153 4.36 -2.01 -12.34
C VAL A 153 3.54 -2.00 -13.63
N GLU A 154 3.74 -0.98 -14.48
CA GLU A 154 2.95 -0.81 -15.71
C GLU A 154 3.13 -1.99 -16.68
N ARG A 155 4.32 -2.57 -16.75
CA ARG A 155 4.60 -3.76 -17.57
C ARG A 155 3.78 -4.96 -17.14
N VAL A 156 3.68 -5.24 -15.83
CA VAL A 156 2.85 -6.34 -15.30
C VAL A 156 1.38 -6.08 -15.58
N ALA A 157 0.89 -4.87 -15.33
CA ALA A 157 -0.49 -4.49 -15.58
C ALA A 157 -0.87 -4.68 -17.06
N ASN A 158 -0.06 -4.15 -17.97
CA ASN A 158 -0.29 -4.27 -19.41
C ASN A 158 -0.27 -5.73 -19.91
N ALA A 159 0.66 -6.54 -19.41
CA ALA A 159 0.73 -7.96 -19.76
C ALA A 159 -0.47 -8.77 -19.25
N SER A 160 -1.16 -8.30 -18.23
CA SER A 160 -2.31 -8.94 -17.60
C SER A 160 -3.65 -8.35 -18.05
N GLY A 161 -3.65 -7.31 -18.91
CA GLY A 161 -4.87 -6.65 -19.40
C GLY A 161 -5.64 -5.89 -18.31
N ILE A 162 -4.97 -5.48 -17.22
CA ILE A 162 -5.54 -4.69 -16.12
C ILE A 162 -5.01 -3.26 -16.16
N SER A 163 -5.74 -2.32 -15.58
CA SER A 163 -5.47 -0.88 -15.70
C SER A 163 -4.74 -0.33 -14.49
N VAL A 164 -3.73 0.52 -14.73
CA VAL A 164 -3.00 1.24 -13.66
C VAL A 164 -3.74 2.54 -13.31
N VAL A 165 -4.03 2.76 -12.03
CA VAL A 165 -4.49 4.06 -11.52
C VAL A 165 -3.35 5.08 -11.64
N ARG A 166 -3.68 6.30 -12.09
CA ARG A 166 -2.67 7.33 -12.39
C ARG A 166 -2.75 8.56 -11.49
N GLU A 167 -3.87 8.75 -10.86
CA GLU A 167 -4.18 9.91 -10.02
C GLU A 167 -3.53 9.82 -8.63
N PHE A 168 -3.17 8.62 -8.21
CA PHE A 168 -2.52 8.31 -6.94
C PHE A 168 -1.22 7.55 -7.19
N VAL A 169 -0.24 7.80 -6.33
CA VAL A 169 1.14 7.36 -6.56
C VAL A 169 1.81 7.04 -5.23
N GLY A 170 2.79 6.18 -5.25
CA GLY A 170 3.67 5.94 -4.12
C GLY A 170 4.54 7.15 -3.78
N HIS A 171 5.23 7.08 -2.66
CA HIS A 171 5.94 8.23 -2.11
C HIS A 171 7.21 7.83 -1.34
N GLY A 172 8.06 8.81 -1.07
CA GLY A 172 9.08 8.69 -0.04
C GLY A 172 8.42 8.69 1.34
N CYS A 173 9.06 8.08 2.33
CA CYS A 173 8.54 7.98 3.68
C CYS A 173 9.65 8.20 4.71
N GLY A 174 9.28 8.72 5.90
CA GLY A 174 10.26 8.95 6.96
C GLY A 174 9.67 9.66 8.16
N ARG A 175 10.13 10.89 8.40
CA ARG A 175 9.62 11.77 9.47
C ARG A 175 8.30 12.45 9.08
N SER A 176 7.87 12.27 7.85
CA SER A 176 6.53 12.63 7.35
C SER A 176 5.92 11.44 6.66
N MET A 177 4.58 11.36 6.67
CA MET A 177 3.83 10.32 5.96
C MET A 177 4.21 10.30 4.48
N HIS A 178 4.15 11.44 3.83
CA HIS A 178 4.53 11.64 2.45
C HIS A 178 5.77 12.52 2.35
N GLU A 179 6.85 11.96 1.82
CA GLU A 179 8.08 12.66 1.46
C GLU A 179 8.33 12.52 -0.06
N GLU A 180 9.28 13.30 -0.59
CA GLU A 180 9.78 13.06 -1.95
C GLU A 180 10.61 11.77 -2.01
N PRO A 181 10.61 11.06 -3.14
CA PRO A 181 9.94 11.42 -4.40
C PRO A 181 8.50 10.85 -4.49
N GLN A 182 7.68 11.43 -5.38
CA GLN A 182 6.49 10.73 -5.87
C GLN A 182 6.90 9.53 -6.73
N ILE A 183 6.18 8.40 -6.60
CA ILE A 183 6.50 7.13 -7.26
C ILE A 183 5.29 6.68 -8.10
N PRO A 184 5.12 7.18 -9.32
CA PRO A 184 4.02 6.74 -10.17
C PRO A 184 4.07 5.24 -10.45
N ASN A 185 2.90 4.62 -10.56
CA ASN A 185 2.74 3.21 -10.92
C ASN A 185 2.82 2.98 -12.45
N TYR A 186 3.26 3.97 -13.21
CA TYR A 186 3.42 3.96 -14.67
C TYR A 186 4.57 4.87 -15.07
N GLY A 187 5.16 4.62 -16.23
CA GLY A 187 6.21 5.47 -16.77
C GLY A 187 7.26 4.73 -17.60
N SER A 188 8.24 5.50 -18.06
CA SER A 188 9.32 4.97 -18.89
C SER A 188 10.54 4.59 -18.06
N SER A 189 11.11 3.42 -18.32
CA SER A 189 12.40 2.99 -17.76
C SER A 189 13.50 4.01 -18.07
N GLY A 190 14.49 4.10 -17.19
CA GLY A 190 15.64 4.98 -17.32
C GLY A 190 15.35 6.47 -17.07
N ARG A 191 14.19 6.82 -16.51
CA ARG A 191 13.78 8.20 -16.18
C ARG A 191 13.67 8.45 -14.69
N GLY A 192 13.61 9.73 -14.33
CA GLY A 192 13.48 10.18 -12.95
C GLY A 192 14.78 10.16 -12.14
N PRO A 193 14.73 10.41 -10.83
CA PRO A 193 15.89 10.45 -9.97
C PRO A 193 16.59 9.09 -9.87
N LEU A 194 17.91 9.13 -9.64
CA LEU A 194 18.70 7.94 -9.31
C LEU A 194 18.36 7.48 -7.89
N LEU A 195 18.11 6.20 -7.74
CA LEU A 195 17.94 5.56 -6.43
C LEU A 195 19.29 5.43 -5.74
N LYS A 196 19.34 5.88 -4.50
CA LYS A 196 20.56 5.90 -3.68
C LYS A 196 20.34 5.17 -2.37
N PRO A 197 21.36 4.48 -1.81
CA PRO A 197 21.28 3.91 -0.48
C PRO A 197 20.82 4.94 0.57
N GLY A 198 19.94 4.52 1.47
CA GLY A 198 19.32 5.39 2.47
C GLY A 198 17.99 6.04 2.02
N MET A 199 17.57 5.93 0.76
CA MET A 199 16.21 6.28 0.37
C MET A 199 15.23 5.27 0.95
N VAL A 200 14.08 5.74 1.47
CA VAL A 200 12.95 4.90 1.88
C VAL A 200 11.75 5.27 1.03
N LEU A 201 11.10 4.27 0.46
CA LEU A 201 10.06 4.39 -0.56
C LEU A 201 8.87 3.50 -0.21
N CYS A 202 7.66 4.02 -0.30
CA CYS A 202 6.41 3.28 -0.32
C CYS A 202 6.04 3.01 -1.77
N ILE A 203 6.11 1.73 -2.18
CA ILE A 203 5.73 1.28 -3.52
C ILE A 203 4.36 0.63 -3.39
N GLU A 204 3.36 1.22 -4.04
CA GLU A 204 1.95 0.94 -3.79
C GLU A 204 1.11 0.86 -5.07
N PRO A 205 1.25 -0.17 -5.89
CA PRO A 205 0.42 -0.32 -7.07
C PRO A 205 -1.07 -0.44 -6.71
N MET A 206 -1.87 0.41 -7.35
CA MET A 206 -3.33 0.34 -7.40
C MET A 206 -3.75 -0.03 -8.82
N LEU A 207 -4.32 -1.23 -8.98
CA LEU A 207 -4.70 -1.76 -10.28
C LEU A 207 -6.20 -2.06 -10.32
N ASN A 208 -6.85 -1.67 -11.44
CA ASN A 208 -8.29 -1.85 -11.66
C ASN A 208 -8.55 -2.95 -12.67
N LEU A 209 -9.52 -3.82 -12.38
CA LEU A 209 -9.99 -4.83 -13.33
C LEU A 209 -10.63 -4.22 -14.58
N GLY A 210 -11.13 -3.00 -14.48
CA GLY A 210 -11.74 -2.26 -15.58
C GLY A 210 -10.93 -1.05 -16.03
N SER A 211 -11.62 0.08 -16.17
CA SER A 211 -11.03 1.35 -16.55
C SER A 211 -10.10 1.88 -15.47
N ARG A 212 -9.03 2.58 -15.90
CA ARG A 212 -8.12 3.29 -14.98
C ARG A 212 -8.74 4.51 -14.29
N ARG A 213 -9.92 4.97 -14.74
CA ARG A 213 -10.56 6.19 -14.25
C ARG A 213 -11.11 6.01 -12.85
N VAL A 214 -10.82 6.96 -11.99
CA VAL A 214 -11.28 6.99 -10.60
C VAL A 214 -11.96 8.34 -10.29
N ARG A 215 -12.71 8.38 -9.20
CA ARG A 215 -13.29 9.60 -8.66
C ARG A 215 -13.34 9.54 -7.14
N THR A 216 -13.18 10.68 -6.51
CA THR A 216 -13.38 10.82 -5.06
C THR A 216 -14.88 11.02 -4.75
N LEU A 217 -15.35 10.40 -3.68
CA LEU A 217 -16.73 10.55 -3.19
C LEU A 217 -16.91 11.87 -2.43
N ASN A 218 -18.16 12.16 -2.06
CA ASN A 218 -18.54 13.41 -1.37
C ASN A 218 -17.98 13.52 0.06
N ASP A 219 -17.47 12.43 0.63
CA ASP A 219 -16.77 12.43 1.91
C ASP A 219 -15.37 13.07 1.84
N GLY A 220 -14.92 13.37 0.62
CA GLY A 220 -13.64 14.02 0.35
C GLY A 220 -12.42 13.08 0.40
N TRP A 221 -12.61 11.78 0.71
CA TRP A 221 -11.54 10.80 0.89
C TRP A 221 -11.68 9.56 0.04
N THR A 222 -12.81 8.86 0.13
CA THR A 222 -13.03 7.58 -0.53
C THR A 222 -12.90 7.69 -2.03
N VAL A 223 -11.95 6.99 -2.61
CA VAL A 223 -11.71 6.94 -4.05
C VAL A 223 -12.28 5.66 -4.62
N VAL A 224 -13.12 5.77 -5.66
CA VAL A 224 -13.75 4.61 -6.31
C VAL A 224 -13.46 4.58 -7.81
N THR A 225 -13.51 3.39 -8.40
CA THR A 225 -13.47 3.24 -9.87
C THR A 225 -14.71 3.87 -10.51
N CYS A 226 -14.56 4.50 -11.68
CA CYS A 226 -15.70 5.13 -12.37
C CYS A 226 -16.66 4.13 -13.00
N ASP A 227 -16.22 2.90 -13.24
CA ASP A 227 -17.01 1.84 -13.87
C ASP A 227 -17.57 0.81 -12.89
N GLY A 228 -17.30 0.98 -11.57
CA GLY A 228 -17.78 0.08 -10.51
C GLY A 228 -17.08 -1.29 -10.49
N LYS A 229 -16.02 -1.48 -11.27
CA LYS A 229 -15.25 -2.74 -11.25
C LYS A 229 -14.23 -2.76 -10.12
N PRO A 230 -13.87 -3.97 -9.62
CA PRO A 230 -12.92 -4.11 -8.52
C PRO A 230 -11.55 -3.47 -8.77
N SER A 231 -10.96 -2.95 -7.69
CA SER A 231 -9.58 -2.47 -7.60
C SER A 231 -8.83 -3.22 -6.51
N ALA A 232 -7.54 -3.47 -6.70
CA ALA A 232 -6.65 -4.03 -5.68
C ALA A 232 -5.51 -3.08 -5.39
N HIS A 233 -5.13 -3.02 -4.11
CA HIS A 233 -4.04 -2.21 -3.58
C HIS A 233 -3.10 -3.11 -2.76
N PHE A 234 -1.82 -3.09 -3.11
CA PHE A 234 -0.76 -3.74 -2.34
C PHE A 234 0.39 -2.75 -2.17
N GLU A 235 1.03 -2.77 -1.01
CA GLU A 235 2.12 -1.85 -0.73
C GLU A 235 3.20 -2.47 0.14
N HIS A 236 4.45 -2.09 -0.13
CA HIS A 236 5.57 -2.27 0.77
C HIS A 236 6.36 -0.98 0.94
N MET A 237 6.70 -0.67 2.18
CA MET A 237 7.78 0.26 2.49
C MET A 237 9.12 -0.45 2.36
N ILE A 238 10.02 0.10 1.55
CA ILE A 238 11.35 -0.45 1.28
C ILE A 238 12.45 0.56 1.58
N ALA A 239 13.64 0.08 1.92
CA ALA A 239 14.87 0.88 1.93
C ALA A 239 15.77 0.48 0.77
N ILE A 240 16.33 1.47 0.07
CA ILE A 240 17.41 1.23 -0.91
C ILE A 240 18.71 0.98 -0.13
N THR A 241 19.33 -0.17 -0.39
CA THR A 241 20.64 -0.55 0.17
C THR A 241 21.70 -0.65 -0.94
N PRO A 242 22.99 -0.75 -0.61
CA PRO A 242 24.05 -0.97 -1.62
C PRO A 242 23.84 -2.23 -2.48
N VAL A 243 23.15 -3.24 -1.93
CA VAL A 243 22.97 -4.56 -2.59
C VAL A 243 21.57 -4.77 -3.19
N GLY A 244 20.63 -3.84 -2.98
CA GLY A 244 19.26 -3.91 -3.51
C GLY A 244 18.23 -3.27 -2.60
N ALA A 245 16.95 -3.56 -2.80
CA ALA A 245 15.87 -3.13 -1.92
C ALA A 245 15.76 -4.07 -0.71
N GLU A 246 15.61 -3.48 0.48
CA GLU A 246 15.24 -4.17 1.71
C GLU A 246 13.78 -3.86 2.02
N ILE A 247 12.93 -4.88 2.15
CA ILE A 247 11.53 -4.71 2.56
C ILE A 247 11.49 -4.45 4.07
N LEU A 248 11.01 -3.27 4.47
CA LEU A 248 10.90 -2.88 5.88
C LEU A 248 9.56 -3.34 6.51
N THR A 249 8.59 -3.69 5.69
CA THR A 249 7.28 -4.23 6.08
C THR A 249 7.15 -5.70 5.67
N PRO A 250 7.97 -6.62 6.22
CA PRO A 250 7.99 -8.01 5.80
C PRO A 250 6.65 -8.68 6.11
N ARG A 251 6.14 -9.47 5.17
CA ARG A 251 5.03 -10.38 5.38
C ARG A 251 5.59 -11.77 5.63
N GLU A 252 5.06 -12.47 6.63
CA GLU A 252 5.36 -13.89 6.75
C GLU A 252 4.89 -14.61 5.47
N PRO A 253 5.63 -15.62 4.98
CA PRO A 253 5.18 -16.42 3.86
C PRO A 253 3.77 -16.95 4.20
N SER A 254 2.82 -16.74 3.29
CA SER A 254 1.49 -17.34 3.42
C SER A 254 1.69 -18.85 3.56
N GLY A 255 1.35 -19.43 4.72
CA GLY A 255 1.39 -20.87 4.90
C GLY A 255 0.53 -21.54 3.82
N PRO A 256 0.79 -22.81 3.44
CA PRO A 256 0.00 -23.49 2.46
C PRO A 256 -1.44 -23.63 3.00
N GLY A 257 -2.35 -22.81 2.49
CA GLY A 257 -3.80 -22.84 2.79
C GLY A 257 -4.41 -21.55 3.32
N ALA A 258 -3.84 -20.35 3.06
CA ALA A 258 -4.51 -19.07 3.32
C ALA A 258 -5.11 -18.52 2.02
#